data_5dac0dd1d3c44685a52f5919aade381f
#
_entry.id   5dac0dd1d3c44685a52f5919aade381f
#
_cell.length_a   1.000
_cell.length_b   1.000
_cell.length_c   1.000
_cell.angle_alpha   90.00
_cell.angle_beta   90.00
_cell.angle_gamma   90.00
#
_symmetry.space_group_name_H-M   'P 1'
#
loop_
_entity.id
_entity.type
_entity.pdbx_description
1 polymer ?
#
loop_
_entity_poly.entity_id
_entity_poly.type
_entity_poly.pdbx_seq_one_letter_code
_entity_poly.pdbx_strand_id
1 'polypeptide(L)'
;AACIEWGKQTGEHIRAKALKSIVISDDAKARHIYTQVTRLEDVLELKEGRVLIVRAAMGEGKTQKIGRGFRDMAERNGQRFAALTHSSALVTELCKRLKLTPYKKVQGKLLEGAKAKEIYRFFGSCVHSIASPLIRSAFEACDVLFGDEAAQMLRSLESIYTQQTSTARDSTAQDVYDLLVKTIRTAPKVVLCDAGANDELIEWLESILGNEKIHIVETSKKSGDGINVTVHFANQQLQGEQAAITAIKKRLAEGKKIWISVGTVKLGHRIAQALRGCGHGAFIHA
;
A
#
# COMPACT_ATOMS: atom_id res chain seq x y z
N ALA A 1 -7.69 -28.82 31.84
CA ALA A 1 -7.76 -27.40 32.25
C ALA A 1 -6.59 -26.60 31.72
N ALA A 2 -5.31 -27.02 31.89
CA ALA A 2 -4.13 -26.28 31.44
C ALA A 2 -4.06 -26.05 29.91
N CYS A 3 -4.43 -27.02 29.08
CA CYS A 3 -4.46 -26.87 27.63
C CYS A 3 -5.52 -25.86 27.13
N ILE A 4 -6.65 -25.75 27.86
CA ILE A 4 -7.71 -24.79 27.48
C ILE A 4 -7.27 -23.38 27.87
N GLU A 5 -6.60 -23.21 28.98
CA GLU A 5 -6.06 -21.92 29.43
C GLU A 5 -4.96 -21.43 28.52
N TRP A 6 -4.03 -22.31 28.13
CA TRP A 6 -2.98 -21.99 27.13
C TRP A 6 -3.58 -21.60 25.77
N GLY A 7 -4.61 -22.30 25.32
CA GLY A 7 -5.32 -21.99 24.07
C GLY A 7 -6.01 -20.63 24.09
N LYS A 8 -6.59 -20.23 25.24
CA LYS A 8 -7.20 -18.91 25.43
C LYS A 8 -6.14 -17.81 25.41
N GLN A 9 -5.07 -17.93 26.19
CA GLN A 9 -3.98 -16.96 26.26
C GLN A 9 -3.29 -16.80 24.91
N THR A 10 -3.05 -17.89 24.17
CA THR A 10 -2.48 -17.85 22.83
C THR A 10 -3.45 -17.17 21.84
N GLY A 11 -4.75 -17.46 21.95
CA GLY A 11 -5.78 -16.83 21.12
C GLY A 11 -5.92 -15.32 21.38
N GLU A 12 -5.82 -14.88 22.62
CA GLU A 12 -5.81 -13.47 23.00
C GLU A 12 -4.56 -12.74 22.51
N HIS A 13 -3.39 -13.39 22.63
CA HIS A 13 -2.14 -12.83 22.12
C HIS A 13 -2.15 -12.69 20.59
N ILE A 14 -2.65 -13.70 19.87
CA ILE A 14 -2.82 -13.63 18.41
C ILE A 14 -3.82 -12.54 18.03
N ARG A 15 -4.93 -12.40 18.76
CA ARG A 15 -5.91 -11.32 18.53
C ARG A 15 -5.31 -9.94 18.78
N ALA A 16 -4.59 -9.77 19.88
CA ALA A 16 -3.94 -8.50 20.21
C ALA A 16 -2.90 -8.12 19.14
N LYS A 17 -2.09 -9.08 18.69
CA LYS A 17 -1.12 -8.87 17.60
C LYS A 17 -1.81 -8.56 16.27
N ALA A 18 -2.91 -9.26 15.95
CA ALA A 18 -3.69 -8.99 14.74
C ALA A 18 -4.35 -7.61 14.78
N LEU A 19 -4.88 -7.18 15.93
CA LEU A 19 -5.47 -5.85 16.09
C LEU A 19 -4.42 -4.73 15.92
N LYS A 20 -3.24 -4.87 16.51
CA LYS A 20 -2.14 -3.91 16.31
C LYS A 20 -1.74 -3.77 14.84
N SER A 21 -1.89 -4.82 14.04
CA SER A 21 -1.54 -4.82 12.61
C SER A 21 -2.59 -4.19 11.69
N ILE A 22 -3.77 -3.82 12.19
CA ILE A 22 -4.88 -3.33 11.34
C ILE A 22 -5.48 -1.99 11.78
N VAL A 23 -5.07 -1.43 12.91
CA VAL A 23 -5.59 -0.15 13.41
C VAL A 23 -4.46 0.78 13.82
N ILE A 24 -4.76 2.07 13.85
CA ILE A 24 -3.94 3.07 14.50
C ILE A 24 -4.51 3.24 15.91
N SER A 25 -3.71 2.95 16.92
CA SER A 25 -4.13 3.02 18.33
C SER A 25 -4.37 4.46 18.78
N ASP A 26 -5.17 4.62 19.83
CA ASP A 26 -5.40 5.93 20.42
C ASP A 26 -4.12 6.51 21.04
N ASP A 27 -3.21 5.65 21.50
CA ASP A 27 -1.89 6.05 21.97
C ASP A 27 -1.03 6.65 20.85
N ALA A 28 -0.97 6.03 19.67
CA ALA A 28 -0.30 6.59 18.50
C ALA A 28 -0.92 7.93 18.08
N LYS A 29 -2.26 8.05 18.08
CA LYS A 29 -2.97 9.30 17.80
C LYS A 29 -2.64 10.39 18.81
N ALA A 30 -2.52 10.04 20.08
CA ALA A 30 -2.20 11.01 21.15
C ALA A 30 -0.76 11.53 21.06
N ARG A 31 0.18 10.73 20.55
CA ARG A 31 1.58 11.15 20.35
C ARG A 31 1.78 12.13 19.19
N HIS A 32 0.85 12.18 18.24
CA HIS A 32 0.95 12.89 16.97
C HIS A 32 -0.15 13.94 16.78
N ILE A 33 -0.19 14.57 15.61
CA ILE A 33 -1.31 15.42 15.20
C ILE A 33 -2.36 14.49 14.61
N TYR A 34 -3.58 14.51 15.15
CA TYR A 34 -4.66 13.66 14.67
C TYR A 34 -5.85 14.51 14.18
N THR A 35 -6.32 14.21 12.98
CA THR A 35 -7.50 14.85 12.40
C THR A 35 -8.42 13.80 11.78
N GLN A 36 -9.69 13.88 12.11
CA GLN A 36 -10.73 13.12 11.43
C GLN A 36 -11.42 14.01 10.40
N VAL A 37 -11.49 13.57 9.15
CA VAL A 37 -12.13 14.32 8.07
C VAL A 37 -13.35 13.57 7.55
N THR A 38 -14.36 14.33 7.10
CA THR A 38 -15.56 13.75 6.49
C THR A 38 -15.33 13.48 5.01
N ARG A 39 -14.63 14.37 4.32
CA ARG A 39 -14.29 14.23 2.90
C ARG A 39 -12.78 14.16 2.72
N LEU A 40 -12.33 13.30 1.83
CA LEU A 40 -10.90 13.15 1.52
C LEU A 40 -10.26 14.44 1.00
N GLU A 41 -11.01 15.24 0.28
CA GLU A 41 -10.52 16.50 -0.29
C GLU A 41 -10.10 17.50 0.79
N ASP A 42 -10.69 17.44 1.98
CA ASP A 42 -10.38 18.31 3.11
C ASP A 42 -8.91 18.13 3.58
N VAL A 43 -8.29 16.99 3.27
CA VAL A 43 -6.87 16.71 3.54
C VAL A 43 -5.94 17.69 2.81
N LEU A 44 -6.34 18.17 1.65
CA LEU A 44 -5.53 19.11 0.85
C LEU A 44 -5.42 20.50 1.48
N GLU A 45 -6.33 20.83 2.39
CA GLU A 45 -6.39 22.13 3.10
C GLU A 45 -5.59 22.11 4.40
N LEU A 46 -5.14 20.91 4.85
CA LEU A 46 -4.36 20.76 6.08
C LEU A 46 -2.95 21.33 5.91
N LYS A 47 -2.66 22.38 6.67
CA LYS A 47 -1.36 23.08 6.64
C LYS A 47 -0.34 22.45 7.56
N GLU A 48 -0.78 21.75 8.60
CA GLU A 48 0.08 21.19 9.62
C GLU A 48 0.73 19.89 9.17
N GLY A 49 1.93 19.66 9.67
CA GLY A 49 2.68 18.43 9.46
C GLY A 49 3.31 18.31 8.06
N ARG A 50 4.61 18.08 8.05
CA ARG A 50 5.36 17.78 6.83
C ARG A 50 5.06 16.36 6.34
N VAL A 51 4.89 15.41 7.25
CA VAL A 51 4.58 14.00 6.97
C VAL A 51 3.12 13.74 7.32
N LEU A 52 2.33 13.39 6.31
CA LEU A 52 0.92 13.00 6.45
C LEU A 52 0.76 11.51 6.24
N ILE A 53 0.01 10.87 7.13
CA ILE A 53 -0.56 9.53 6.90
C ILE A 53 -2.06 9.70 6.69
N VAL A 54 -2.56 9.27 5.54
CA VAL A 54 -3.99 9.34 5.21
C VAL A 54 -4.57 7.94 5.19
N ARG A 55 -5.29 7.61 6.25
CA ARG A 55 -6.03 6.35 6.36
C ARG A 55 -7.47 6.54 5.92
N ALA A 56 -7.82 5.90 4.82
CA ALA A 56 -9.17 5.99 4.25
C ALA A 56 -9.56 4.63 3.65
N ALA A 57 -10.86 4.33 3.61
CA ALA A 57 -11.37 3.06 3.10
C ALA A 57 -10.92 2.76 1.68
N MET A 58 -10.89 1.48 1.30
CA MET A 58 -10.67 1.09 -0.08
C MET A 58 -11.80 1.66 -0.97
N GLY A 59 -11.42 2.14 -2.16
CA GLY A 59 -12.39 2.70 -3.11
C GLY A 59 -12.83 4.15 -2.84
N GLU A 60 -12.39 4.81 -1.77
CA GLU A 60 -12.71 6.22 -1.51
C GLU A 60 -12.00 7.21 -2.45
N GLY A 61 -11.06 6.70 -3.26
CA GLY A 61 -10.36 7.52 -4.25
C GLY A 61 -9.12 8.22 -3.71
N LYS A 62 -8.41 7.65 -2.72
CA LYS A 62 -7.15 8.20 -2.17
C LYS A 62 -6.19 8.67 -3.25
N THR A 63 -5.86 7.79 -4.19
CA THR A 63 -4.97 8.13 -5.30
C THR A 63 -5.52 9.29 -6.14
N GLN A 64 -6.81 9.25 -6.49
CA GLN A 64 -7.42 10.23 -7.39
C GLN A 64 -7.65 11.60 -6.72
N LYS A 65 -8.06 11.61 -5.45
CA LYS A 65 -8.39 12.84 -4.72
C LYS A 65 -7.16 13.42 -4.04
N ILE A 66 -6.43 12.61 -3.27
CA ILE A 66 -5.26 13.06 -2.50
C ILE A 66 -4.03 13.09 -3.39
N GLY A 67 -3.64 11.98 -4.00
CA GLY A 67 -2.44 11.92 -4.84
C GLY A 67 -2.49 12.94 -5.98
N ARG A 68 -3.63 13.03 -6.66
CA ARG A 68 -3.83 14.01 -7.73
C ARG A 68 -3.86 15.44 -7.20
N GLY A 69 -4.51 15.70 -6.07
CA GLY A 69 -4.56 17.02 -5.46
C GLY A 69 -3.18 17.55 -5.10
N PHE A 70 -2.34 16.74 -4.41
CA PHE A 70 -0.96 17.12 -4.09
C PHE A 70 -0.08 17.25 -5.34
N ARG A 71 -0.27 16.41 -6.35
CA ARG A 71 0.43 16.54 -7.62
C ARG A 71 0.10 17.86 -8.32
N ASP A 72 -1.17 18.25 -8.37
CA ASP A 72 -1.62 19.49 -9.01
C ASP A 72 -1.18 20.73 -8.18
N MET A 73 -1.11 20.62 -6.85
CA MET A 73 -0.49 21.64 -5.98
C MET A 73 1.01 21.80 -6.27
N ALA A 74 1.75 20.69 -6.37
CA ALA A 74 3.16 20.70 -6.72
C ALA A 74 3.41 21.35 -8.08
N GLU A 75 2.55 21.07 -9.08
CA GLU A 75 2.63 21.70 -10.39
C GLU A 75 2.46 23.22 -10.33
N ARG A 76 1.44 23.70 -9.63
CA ARG A 76 1.19 25.15 -9.45
C ARG A 76 2.33 25.87 -8.72
N ASN A 77 2.97 25.18 -7.78
CA ASN A 77 4.05 25.75 -6.98
C ASN A 77 5.45 25.56 -7.63
N GLY A 78 5.53 25.02 -8.82
CA GLY A 78 6.82 24.77 -9.47
C GLY A 78 7.65 23.63 -8.84
N GLN A 79 7.05 22.83 -7.95
CA GLN A 79 7.68 21.76 -7.20
C GLN A 79 7.79 20.46 -8.00
N ARG A 80 8.63 19.55 -7.53
CA ARG A 80 8.82 18.19 -8.08
C ARG A 80 7.99 17.20 -7.26
N PHE A 81 7.34 16.28 -7.95
CA PHE A 81 6.48 15.28 -7.34
C PHE A 81 6.91 13.87 -7.73
N ALA A 82 7.14 13.02 -6.74
CA ALA A 82 7.40 11.61 -6.92
C ALA A 82 6.29 10.77 -6.28
N ALA A 83 5.77 9.78 -7.02
CA ALA A 83 4.83 8.81 -6.50
C ALA A 83 5.44 7.43 -6.42
N LEU A 84 5.18 6.73 -5.32
CA LEU A 84 5.63 5.37 -5.07
C LEU A 84 4.45 4.42 -4.85
N THR A 85 4.66 3.17 -5.26
CA THR A 85 3.84 2.02 -4.91
C THR A 85 4.72 0.80 -4.64
N HIS A 86 4.17 -0.23 -4.01
CA HIS A 86 4.91 -1.43 -3.65
C HIS A 86 5.25 -2.34 -4.84
N SER A 87 4.51 -2.26 -5.93
CA SER A 87 4.63 -3.19 -7.07
C SER A 87 4.83 -2.47 -8.40
N SER A 88 5.72 -2.99 -9.24
CA SER A 88 5.96 -2.48 -10.60
C SER A 88 4.73 -2.62 -11.51
N ALA A 89 3.85 -3.59 -11.26
CA ALA A 89 2.61 -3.76 -12.00
C ALA A 89 1.63 -2.59 -11.77
N LEU A 90 1.63 -2.02 -10.58
CA LEU A 90 0.75 -0.90 -10.20
C LEU A 90 1.27 0.46 -10.67
N VAL A 91 2.57 0.59 -10.99
CA VAL A 91 3.17 1.87 -11.40
C VAL A 91 2.47 2.47 -12.62
N THR A 92 2.15 1.64 -13.60
CA THR A 92 1.51 2.13 -14.84
C THR A 92 0.14 2.75 -14.56
N GLU A 93 -0.66 2.09 -13.73
CA GLU A 93 -1.98 2.58 -13.35
C GLU A 93 -1.89 3.83 -12.45
N LEU A 94 -1.00 3.83 -11.47
CA LEU A 94 -0.70 4.98 -10.62
C LEU A 94 -0.32 6.20 -11.47
N CYS A 95 0.63 6.02 -12.40
CA CYS A 95 1.08 7.09 -13.28
C CYS A 95 -0.03 7.61 -14.20
N LYS A 96 -0.89 6.73 -14.72
CA LYS A 96 -2.04 7.12 -15.53
C LYS A 96 -3.01 7.99 -14.73
N ARG A 97 -3.36 7.58 -13.51
CA ARG A 97 -4.28 8.30 -12.62
C ARG A 97 -3.74 9.67 -12.21
N LEU A 98 -2.45 9.74 -11.90
CA LEU A 98 -1.79 10.96 -11.43
C LEU A 98 -1.19 11.82 -12.55
N LYS A 99 -1.25 11.39 -13.82
CA LYS A 99 -0.59 12.03 -14.98
C LYS A 99 0.92 12.19 -14.77
N LEU A 100 1.59 11.10 -14.39
CA LEU A 100 3.02 11.03 -14.16
C LEU A 100 3.72 10.25 -15.28
N THR A 101 5.03 10.44 -15.39
CA THR A 101 5.87 9.61 -16.26
C THR A 101 6.31 8.35 -15.49
N PRO A 102 6.01 7.13 -15.95
CA PRO A 102 6.52 5.90 -15.32
C PRO A 102 8.05 5.84 -15.41
N TYR A 103 8.72 5.40 -14.34
CA TYR A 103 10.18 5.34 -14.27
C TYR A 103 10.85 4.61 -15.45
N LYS A 104 10.23 3.54 -15.97
CA LYS A 104 10.74 2.82 -17.15
C LYS A 104 10.80 3.71 -18.41
N LYS A 105 9.83 4.61 -18.58
CA LYS A 105 9.86 5.58 -19.69
C LYS A 105 10.87 6.70 -19.44
N VAL A 106 11.11 7.06 -18.18
CA VAL A 106 12.17 7.99 -17.79
C VAL A 106 13.52 7.46 -18.23
N GLN A 107 13.80 6.19 -17.93
CA GLN A 107 15.03 5.50 -18.35
C GLN A 107 15.22 5.55 -19.87
N GLY A 108 14.18 5.23 -20.65
CA GLY A 108 14.23 5.30 -22.13
C GLY A 108 14.55 6.70 -22.67
N LYS A 109 13.85 7.72 -22.16
CA LYS A 109 14.06 9.11 -22.62
C LYS A 109 15.42 9.69 -22.29
N LEU A 110 16.06 9.26 -21.18
CA LEU A 110 17.42 9.65 -20.85
C LEU A 110 18.44 9.09 -21.83
N LEU A 111 18.24 7.85 -22.28
CA LEU A 111 19.05 7.23 -23.34
C LEU A 111 18.88 7.95 -24.68
N GLU A 112 17.74 8.61 -24.89
CA GLU A 112 17.45 9.43 -26.09
C GLU A 112 17.95 10.89 -25.98
N GLY A 113 18.66 11.25 -24.89
CA GLY A 113 19.26 12.58 -24.72
C GLY A 113 18.30 13.69 -24.27
N ALA A 114 17.11 13.36 -23.79
CA ALA A 114 16.18 14.34 -23.27
C ALA A 114 16.72 15.00 -21.97
N LYS A 115 16.41 16.29 -21.75
CA LYS A 115 16.89 17.03 -20.57
C LYS A 115 16.33 16.42 -19.28
N ALA A 116 17.19 15.91 -18.44
CA ALA A 116 16.83 15.24 -17.17
C ALA A 116 15.85 16.06 -16.30
N LYS A 117 16.02 17.39 -16.24
CA LYS A 117 15.19 18.30 -15.43
C LYS A 117 13.71 18.30 -15.80
N GLU A 118 13.36 18.10 -17.06
CA GLU A 118 11.96 18.13 -17.55
C GLU A 118 11.26 16.79 -17.33
N ILE A 119 12.00 15.68 -17.41
CA ILE A 119 11.47 14.32 -17.30
C ILE A 119 11.19 13.97 -15.84
N TYR A 120 12.02 14.45 -14.93
CA TYR A 120 11.99 14.09 -13.51
C TYR A 120 11.07 14.94 -12.64
N ARG A 121 10.36 15.92 -13.24
CA ARG A 121 9.50 16.79 -12.45
C ARG A 121 8.31 16.05 -11.83
N PHE A 122 7.70 15.15 -12.60
CA PHE A 122 6.54 14.35 -12.19
C PHE A 122 6.72 12.91 -12.66
N PHE A 123 7.10 12.02 -11.75
CA PHE A 123 7.31 10.62 -12.09
C PHE A 123 6.74 9.67 -11.04
N GLY A 124 6.51 8.41 -11.46
CA GLY A 124 6.10 7.33 -10.58
C GLY A 124 7.00 6.12 -10.69
N SER A 125 7.26 5.48 -9.56
CA SER A 125 8.14 4.30 -9.45
C SER A 125 7.57 3.27 -8.49
N CYS A 126 8.05 2.03 -8.58
CA CYS A 126 7.93 1.12 -7.46
C CYS A 126 9.09 1.35 -6.48
N VAL A 127 8.85 1.08 -5.21
CA VAL A 127 9.83 1.31 -4.14
C VAL A 127 11.17 0.61 -4.41
N HIS A 128 11.16 -0.58 -5.00
CA HIS A 128 12.37 -1.34 -5.31
C HIS A 128 13.28 -0.73 -6.40
N SER A 129 12.77 0.21 -7.18
CA SER A 129 13.49 0.79 -8.32
C SER A 129 14.03 2.20 -8.05
N ILE A 130 13.80 2.77 -6.87
CA ILE A 130 14.20 4.15 -6.57
C ILE A 130 15.71 4.35 -6.53
N ALA A 131 16.47 3.34 -6.09
CA ALA A 131 17.93 3.39 -6.02
C ALA A 131 18.61 3.18 -7.38
N SER A 132 17.87 2.90 -8.44
CA SER A 132 18.44 2.86 -9.80
C SER A 132 19.16 4.16 -10.13
N PRO A 133 20.40 4.11 -10.63
CA PRO A 133 21.22 5.31 -10.92
C PRO A 133 20.48 6.36 -11.74
N LEU A 134 19.61 5.92 -12.67
CA LEU A 134 18.86 6.81 -13.57
C LEU A 134 17.74 7.61 -12.90
N ILE A 135 17.21 7.16 -11.77
CA ILE A 135 16.10 7.85 -11.08
C ILE A 135 16.45 8.33 -9.68
N ARG A 136 17.56 7.85 -9.13
CA ARG A 136 18.01 8.18 -7.77
C ARG A 136 18.07 9.69 -7.52
N SER A 137 18.75 10.43 -8.39
CA SER A 137 18.90 11.89 -8.27
C SER A 137 17.56 12.64 -8.36
N ALA A 138 16.62 12.13 -9.15
CA ALA A 138 15.28 12.69 -9.26
C ALA A 138 14.46 12.43 -7.99
N PHE A 139 14.62 11.23 -7.42
CA PHE A 139 13.93 10.86 -6.19
C PHE A 139 14.46 11.64 -4.98
N GLU A 140 15.78 11.79 -4.87
CA GLU A 140 16.42 12.63 -3.83
C GLU A 140 16.01 14.10 -3.91
N ALA A 141 15.69 14.59 -5.10
CA ALA A 141 15.34 15.99 -5.33
C ALA A 141 13.82 16.25 -5.34
N CYS A 142 12.97 15.29 -4.97
CA CYS A 142 11.53 15.52 -4.93
C CYS A 142 11.14 16.44 -3.77
N ASP A 143 10.22 17.37 -4.05
CA ASP A 143 9.65 18.26 -3.03
C ASP A 143 8.43 17.64 -2.37
N VAL A 144 7.69 16.83 -3.10
CA VAL A 144 6.49 16.12 -2.63
C VAL A 144 6.65 14.63 -2.94
N LEU A 145 6.71 13.81 -1.89
CA LEU A 145 6.70 12.36 -1.96
C LEU A 145 5.29 11.85 -1.67
N PHE A 146 4.70 11.12 -2.59
CA PHE A 146 3.42 10.45 -2.42
C PHE A 146 3.61 8.92 -2.41
N GLY A 147 3.18 8.23 -1.36
CA GLY A 147 3.17 6.78 -1.25
C GLY A 147 1.74 6.24 -1.31
N ASP A 148 1.46 5.39 -2.30
CA ASP A 148 0.19 4.66 -2.39
C ASP A 148 0.35 3.26 -1.82
N GLU A 149 -0.53 2.85 -0.91
CA GLU A 149 -0.45 1.59 -0.16
C GLU A 149 0.84 1.48 0.68
N ALA A 150 1.05 2.46 1.56
CA ALA A 150 2.30 2.64 2.31
C ALA A 150 2.66 1.46 3.22
N ALA A 151 1.69 0.82 3.89
CA ALA A 151 1.94 -0.38 4.70
C ALA A 151 2.41 -1.56 3.84
N GLN A 152 1.90 -1.69 2.61
CA GLN A 152 2.38 -2.72 1.68
C GLN A 152 3.79 -2.39 1.14
N MET A 153 4.10 -1.10 0.95
CA MET A 153 5.46 -0.68 0.60
C MET A 153 6.46 -1.09 1.70
N LEU A 154 6.12 -0.86 2.98
CA LEU A 154 6.96 -1.26 4.10
C LEU A 154 7.19 -2.78 4.12
N ARG A 155 6.12 -3.57 4.05
CA ARG A 155 6.22 -5.04 3.99
C ARG A 155 7.03 -5.55 2.80
N SER A 156 6.94 -4.87 1.66
CA SER A 156 7.72 -5.27 0.49
C SER A 156 9.22 -5.00 0.67
N LEU A 157 9.60 -3.96 1.40
CA LEU A 157 10.99 -3.71 1.78
C LEU A 157 11.54 -4.81 2.68
N GLU A 158 10.77 -5.26 3.67
CA GLU A 158 11.16 -6.39 4.54
C GLU A 158 11.40 -7.67 3.73
N SER A 159 10.55 -7.96 2.74
CA SER A 159 10.70 -9.15 1.89
C SER A 159 11.98 -9.12 1.03
N ILE A 160 12.48 -7.96 0.65
CA ILE A 160 13.73 -7.81 -0.10
C ILE A 160 14.94 -8.11 0.79
N TYR A 161 14.89 -7.68 2.06
CA TYR A 161 15.97 -7.98 3.01
C TYR A 161 16.13 -9.47 3.27
N THR A 162 15.04 -10.24 3.18
CA THR A 162 15.08 -11.69 3.35
C THR A 162 15.46 -12.46 2.07
N GLN A 163 15.32 -11.83 0.91
CA GLN A 163 15.68 -12.43 -0.38
C GLN A 163 17.06 -11.92 -0.85
N GLN A 164 18.12 -12.55 -0.37
CA GLN A 164 19.53 -12.29 -0.79
C GLN A 164 19.82 -12.64 -2.26
N THR A 165 18.84 -12.72 -3.12
CA THR A 165 19.00 -13.18 -4.50
C THR A 165 18.61 -12.11 -5.50
N SER A 166 19.51 -11.21 -5.85
CA SER A 166 19.57 -10.72 -7.23
C SER A 166 20.94 -10.14 -7.57
N THR A 167 21.73 -10.92 -8.23
CA THR A 167 22.99 -10.60 -8.87
C THR A 167 22.89 -9.69 -10.10
N ALA A 168 21.72 -9.10 -10.37
CA ALA A 168 21.49 -8.36 -11.61
C ALA A 168 21.02 -6.90 -11.42
N ARG A 169 21.18 -6.30 -10.23
CA ARG A 169 20.82 -4.89 -10.00
C ARG A 169 22.02 -4.12 -9.46
N ASP A 170 22.26 -2.95 -10.03
CA ASP A 170 23.31 -2.00 -9.61
C ASP A 170 23.08 -1.39 -8.21
N SER A 171 22.06 -1.83 -7.47
CA SER A 171 21.69 -1.34 -6.15
C SER A 171 21.22 -2.48 -5.23
N THR A 172 21.64 -2.42 -3.97
CA THR A 172 21.26 -3.36 -2.91
C THR A 172 19.90 -3.00 -2.29
N ALA A 173 19.30 -3.93 -1.53
CA ALA A 173 18.12 -3.64 -0.73
C ALA A 173 18.39 -2.53 0.31
N GLN A 174 19.60 -2.49 0.87
CA GLN A 174 20.04 -1.43 1.78
C GLN A 174 20.04 -0.06 1.10
N ASP A 175 20.55 0.04 -0.14
CA ASP A 175 20.54 1.30 -0.89
C ASP A 175 19.12 1.84 -1.13
N VAL A 176 18.17 0.94 -1.38
CA VAL A 176 16.75 1.30 -1.53
C VAL A 176 16.20 1.83 -0.22
N TYR A 177 16.44 1.13 0.87
CA TYR A 177 15.98 1.54 2.21
C TYR A 177 16.58 2.88 2.62
N ASP A 178 17.91 3.03 2.53
CA ASP A 178 18.61 4.26 2.93
C ASP A 178 18.14 5.47 2.10
N LEU A 179 17.93 5.28 0.81
CA LEU A 179 17.41 6.32 -0.06
C LEU A 179 15.97 6.71 0.30
N LEU A 180 15.10 5.74 0.57
CA LEU A 180 13.73 6.01 1.01
C LEU A 180 13.71 6.77 2.33
N VAL A 181 14.46 6.31 3.32
CA VAL A 181 14.62 6.96 4.64
C VAL A 181 15.14 8.39 4.48
N LYS A 182 16.21 8.58 3.70
CA LYS A 182 16.76 9.90 3.40
C LYS A 182 15.69 10.82 2.80
N THR A 183 14.96 10.34 1.80
CA THR A 183 13.93 11.13 1.12
C THR A 183 12.77 11.49 2.05
N ILE A 184 12.30 10.55 2.89
CA ILE A 184 11.27 10.84 3.90
C ILE A 184 11.75 11.90 4.89
N ARG A 185 13.03 11.90 5.26
CA ARG A 185 13.63 12.91 6.16
C ARG A 185 13.76 14.28 5.53
N THR A 186 14.02 14.36 4.23
CA THR A 186 14.43 15.61 3.57
C THR A 186 13.37 16.24 2.69
N ALA A 187 12.41 15.46 2.16
CA ALA A 187 11.36 16.02 1.30
C ALA A 187 10.47 17.02 2.07
N PRO A 188 10.22 18.20 1.52
CA PRO A 188 9.37 19.23 2.13
C PRO A 188 7.96 18.77 2.47
N LYS A 189 7.42 17.81 1.72
CA LYS A 189 6.12 17.18 1.98
C LYS A 189 6.15 15.69 1.68
N VAL A 190 5.65 14.89 2.61
CA VAL A 190 5.47 13.44 2.47
C VAL A 190 4.01 13.10 2.74
N VAL A 191 3.38 12.37 1.83
CA VAL A 191 1.97 11.98 1.93
C VAL A 191 1.89 10.47 1.70
N LEU A 192 1.56 9.73 2.72
CA LEU A 192 1.44 8.27 2.70
C LEU A 192 -0.03 7.87 2.83
N CYS A 193 -0.57 7.24 1.81
CA CYS A 193 -1.96 6.80 1.78
C CYS A 193 -2.05 5.29 1.93
N ASP A 194 -2.92 4.83 2.83
CA ASP A 194 -3.24 3.40 2.96
C ASP A 194 -4.60 3.21 3.64
N ALA A 195 -5.34 2.17 3.26
CA ALA A 195 -6.53 1.72 4.00
C ALA A 195 -6.14 0.88 5.23
N GLY A 196 -4.99 0.24 5.17
CA GLY A 196 -4.42 -0.59 6.22
C GLY A 196 -3.32 0.09 7.04
N ALA A 197 -3.23 1.43 7.01
CA ALA A 197 -2.29 2.14 7.88
C ALA A 197 -2.53 1.77 9.35
N ASN A 198 -1.47 1.46 10.07
CA ASN A 198 -1.48 0.84 11.38
C ASN A 198 -0.30 1.35 12.24
N ASP A 199 -0.24 0.91 13.48
CA ASP A 199 0.82 1.31 14.41
C ASP A 199 2.22 0.94 13.92
N GLU A 200 2.38 -0.18 13.21
CA GLU A 200 3.67 -0.60 12.64
C GLU A 200 4.25 0.44 11.66
N LEU A 201 3.39 0.99 10.79
CA LEU A 201 3.79 2.08 9.88
C LEU A 201 4.15 3.35 10.65
N ILE A 202 3.41 3.67 11.73
CA ILE A 202 3.67 4.85 12.57
C ILE A 202 5.00 4.69 13.31
N GLU A 203 5.22 3.56 13.99
CA GLU A 203 6.45 3.26 14.72
C GLU A 203 7.68 3.27 13.80
N TRP A 204 7.54 2.74 12.58
CA TRP A 204 8.60 2.83 11.58
C TRP A 204 8.91 4.28 11.21
N LEU A 205 7.91 5.12 10.98
CA LEU A 205 8.11 6.55 10.69
C LEU A 205 8.68 7.30 11.89
N GLU A 206 8.25 7.01 13.12
CA GLU A 206 8.83 7.56 14.34
C GLU A 206 10.34 7.26 14.44
N SER A 207 10.74 6.03 14.10
CA SER A 207 12.16 5.63 14.07
C SER A 207 12.99 6.44 13.06
N ILE A 208 12.36 6.88 11.97
CA ILE A 208 13.00 7.70 10.93
C ILE A 208 13.03 9.17 11.32
N LEU A 209 11.92 9.70 11.83
CA LEU A 209 11.67 11.12 12.00
C LEU A 209 12.10 11.65 13.37
N GLY A 210 12.32 10.76 14.34
CA GLY A 210 12.64 11.13 15.72
C GLY A 210 11.47 11.91 16.37
N ASN A 211 11.74 13.14 16.79
CA ASN A 211 10.74 13.97 17.50
C ASN A 211 9.76 14.72 16.58
N GLU A 212 9.89 14.57 15.26
CA GLU A 212 8.97 15.23 14.33
C GLU A 212 7.56 14.63 14.44
N LYS A 213 6.55 15.49 14.55
CA LYS A 213 5.16 15.05 14.62
C LYS A 213 4.65 14.62 13.24
N ILE A 214 4.06 13.45 13.19
CA ILE A 214 3.32 12.95 12.03
C ILE A 214 1.90 13.52 12.10
N HIS A 215 1.32 13.86 10.96
CA HIS A 215 -0.10 14.22 10.90
C HIS A 215 -0.89 13.00 10.42
N ILE A 216 -1.61 12.36 11.32
CA ILE A 216 -2.46 11.21 11.07
C ILE A 216 -3.85 11.73 10.71
N VAL A 217 -4.32 11.38 9.52
CA VAL A 217 -5.65 11.77 9.03
C VAL A 217 -6.46 10.51 8.75
N GLU A 218 -7.63 10.41 9.37
CA GLU A 218 -8.57 9.32 9.11
C GLU A 218 -9.89 9.86 8.54
N THR A 219 -10.47 9.13 7.57
CA THR A 219 -11.84 9.42 7.14
C THR A 219 -12.85 8.77 8.10
N SER A 220 -14.02 9.39 8.24
CA SER A 220 -15.11 8.86 9.07
C SER A 220 -15.68 7.54 8.51
N LYS A 221 -15.50 7.29 7.22
CA LYS A 221 -16.00 6.09 6.55
C LYS A 221 -15.12 4.88 6.88
N LYS A 222 -15.73 3.82 7.40
CA LYS A 222 -15.04 2.57 7.69
C LYS A 222 -14.95 1.70 6.44
N SER A 223 -13.79 1.06 6.24
CA SER A 223 -13.61 0.06 5.20
C SER A 223 -14.52 -1.14 5.49
N GLY A 224 -15.32 -1.55 4.49
CA GLY A 224 -16.21 -2.70 4.64
C GLY A 224 -17.58 -2.41 5.27
N ASP A 225 -17.93 -1.14 5.53
CA ASP A 225 -19.29 -0.80 5.97
C ASP A 225 -20.34 -1.35 5.00
N GLY A 226 -21.31 -2.08 5.54
CA GLY A 226 -22.36 -2.76 4.76
C GLY A 226 -21.92 -4.09 4.11
N ILE A 227 -20.68 -4.54 4.34
CA ILE A 227 -20.20 -5.85 3.87
C ILE A 227 -20.36 -6.89 4.98
N ASN A 228 -21.17 -7.93 4.69
CA ASN A 228 -21.25 -9.09 5.56
C ASN A 228 -20.06 -10.02 5.31
N VAL A 229 -19.25 -10.25 6.33
CA VAL A 229 -18.11 -11.16 6.27
C VAL A 229 -18.44 -12.43 7.04
N THR A 230 -18.34 -13.58 6.38
CA THR A 230 -18.43 -14.89 7.03
C THR A 230 -17.02 -15.49 7.09
N VAL A 231 -16.55 -15.79 8.30
CA VAL A 231 -15.25 -16.42 8.53
C VAL A 231 -15.46 -17.88 8.86
N HIS A 232 -14.86 -18.75 8.04
CA HIS A 232 -14.85 -20.19 8.30
C HIS A 232 -13.50 -20.58 8.90
N PHE A 233 -13.53 -21.15 10.10
CA PHE A 233 -12.36 -21.74 10.73
C PHE A 233 -12.33 -23.24 10.40
N ALA A 234 -11.20 -23.72 9.92
CA ALA A 234 -10.99 -25.14 9.65
C ALA A 234 -9.64 -25.57 10.23
N ASN A 235 -9.62 -26.71 10.90
CA ASN A 235 -8.41 -27.29 11.47
C ASN A 235 -7.45 -27.85 10.40
N GLN A 236 -7.97 -28.10 9.20
CA GLN A 236 -7.20 -28.60 8.07
C GLN A 236 -7.52 -27.78 6.82
N GLN A 237 -6.49 -27.52 6.02
CA GLN A 237 -6.61 -26.75 4.78
C GLN A 237 -7.67 -27.31 3.83
N LEU A 238 -7.71 -28.64 3.66
CA LEU A 238 -8.66 -29.31 2.76
C LEU A 238 -10.12 -29.07 3.17
N GLN A 239 -10.41 -29.08 4.47
CA GLN A 239 -11.76 -28.80 4.99
C GLN A 239 -12.17 -27.34 4.72
N GLY A 240 -11.24 -26.41 4.87
CA GLY A 240 -11.46 -25.00 4.54
C GLY A 240 -11.75 -24.77 3.07
N GLU A 241 -11.01 -25.45 2.18
CA GLU A 241 -11.24 -25.39 0.73
C GLU A 241 -12.61 -25.95 0.35
N GLN A 242 -13.00 -27.10 0.91
CA GLN A 242 -14.31 -27.70 0.66
C GLN A 242 -15.47 -26.83 1.15
N ALA A 243 -15.35 -26.23 2.33
CA ALA A 243 -16.34 -25.31 2.86
C ALA A 243 -16.48 -24.07 1.98
N ALA A 244 -15.36 -23.49 1.52
CA ALA A 244 -15.36 -22.37 0.59
C ALA A 244 -16.02 -22.72 -0.74
N ILE A 245 -15.67 -23.85 -1.36
CA ILE A 245 -16.28 -24.31 -2.62
C ILE A 245 -17.78 -24.52 -2.46
N THR A 246 -18.23 -25.10 -1.36
CA THR A 246 -19.65 -25.31 -1.07
C THR A 246 -20.39 -23.98 -0.95
N ALA A 247 -19.83 -23.01 -0.21
CA ALA A 247 -20.42 -21.68 -0.07
C ALA A 247 -20.49 -20.94 -1.41
N ILE A 248 -19.45 -21.04 -2.25
CA ILE A 248 -19.39 -20.45 -3.59
C ILE A 248 -20.48 -21.06 -4.48
N LYS A 249 -20.59 -22.40 -4.54
CA LYS A 249 -21.63 -23.08 -5.32
C LYS A 249 -23.03 -22.64 -4.95
N LYS A 250 -23.30 -22.54 -3.64
CA LYS A 250 -24.59 -22.05 -3.14
C LYS A 250 -24.90 -20.65 -3.66
N ARG A 251 -23.94 -19.73 -3.60
CA ARG A 251 -24.13 -18.36 -4.05
C ARG A 251 -24.27 -18.25 -5.57
N LEU A 252 -23.55 -19.07 -6.32
CA LEU A 252 -23.72 -19.15 -7.79
C LEU A 252 -25.12 -19.66 -8.17
N ALA A 253 -25.64 -20.66 -7.45
CA ALA A 253 -27.00 -21.15 -7.64
C ALA A 253 -28.08 -20.08 -7.33
N GLU A 254 -27.78 -19.14 -6.44
CA GLU A 254 -28.61 -17.95 -6.16
C GLU A 254 -28.47 -16.85 -7.23
N GLY A 255 -27.75 -17.09 -8.32
CA GLY A 255 -27.51 -16.11 -9.39
C GLY A 255 -26.55 -14.96 -9.01
N LYS A 256 -25.79 -15.10 -7.92
CA LYS A 256 -24.83 -14.08 -7.47
C LYS A 256 -23.57 -14.09 -8.29
N LYS A 257 -23.04 -12.90 -8.60
CA LYS A 257 -21.69 -12.74 -9.13
C LYS A 257 -20.69 -12.85 -7.99
N ILE A 258 -19.65 -13.67 -8.16
CA ILE A 258 -18.65 -13.92 -7.11
C ILE A 258 -17.26 -13.57 -7.63
N TRP A 259 -16.51 -12.86 -6.81
CA TRP A 259 -15.08 -12.63 -6.99
C TRP A 259 -14.33 -13.53 -6.00
N ILE A 260 -13.39 -14.33 -6.51
CA ILE A 260 -12.60 -15.25 -5.68
C ILE A 260 -11.14 -14.83 -5.77
N SER A 261 -10.57 -14.42 -4.63
CA SER A 261 -9.14 -14.13 -4.49
C SER A 261 -8.47 -15.28 -3.76
N VAL A 262 -7.34 -15.75 -4.26
CA VAL A 262 -6.58 -16.87 -3.70
C VAL A 262 -5.09 -16.52 -3.63
N GLY A 263 -4.42 -17.04 -2.60
CA GLY A 263 -3.00 -16.76 -2.37
C GLY A 263 -2.03 -17.50 -3.31
N THR A 264 -2.50 -18.51 -4.09
CA THR A 264 -1.64 -19.22 -5.03
C THR A 264 -2.39 -19.62 -6.31
N VAL A 265 -1.68 -19.62 -7.43
CA VAL A 265 -2.22 -20.04 -8.74
C VAL A 265 -2.72 -21.49 -8.68
N LYS A 266 -2.00 -22.38 -7.97
CA LYS A 266 -2.39 -23.79 -7.80
C LYS A 266 -3.75 -23.93 -7.10
N LEU A 267 -4.00 -23.15 -6.06
CA LEU A 267 -5.31 -23.14 -5.37
C LEU A 267 -6.41 -22.58 -6.28
N GLY A 268 -6.11 -21.52 -7.02
CA GLY A 268 -7.03 -20.95 -8.00
C GLY A 268 -7.48 -21.96 -9.06
N HIS A 269 -6.55 -22.72 -9.62
CA HIS A 269 -6.87 -23.78 -10.57
C HIS A 269 -7.75 -24.88 -9.96
N ARG A 270 -7.47 -25.32 -8.73
CA ARG A 270 -8.30 -26.34 -8.05
C ARG A 270 -9.73 -25.85 -7.84
N ILE A 271 -9.90 -24.60 -7.39
CA ILE A 271 -11.23 -24.00 -7.20
C ILE A 271 -11.94 -23.86 -8.55
N ALA A 272 -11.28 -23.36 -9.58
CA ALA A 272 -11.85 -23.23 -10.92
C ALA A 272 -12.31 -24.60 -11.47
N GLN A 273 -11.52 -25.65 -11.26
CA GLN A 273 -11.89 -27.01 -11.63
C GLN A 273 -13.11 -27.52 -10.87
N ALA A 274 -13.19 -27.27 -9.56
CA ALA A 274 -14.31 -27.68 -8.72
C ALA A 274 -15.61 -26.92 -9.04
N LEU A 275 -15.53 -25.76 -9.69
CA LEU A 275 -16.65 -24.93 -10.09
C LEU A 275 -17.07 -25.13 -11.56
N ARG A 276 -16.43 -26.04 -12.30
CA ARG A 276 -16.83 -26.37 -13.68
C ARG A 276 -18.30 -26.75 -13.72
N GLY A 277 -19.05 -26.14 -14.65
CA GLY A 277 -20.49 -26.37 -14.81
C GLY A 277 -21.39 -25.55 -13.85
N CYS A 278 -20.84 -24.79 -12.92
CA CYS A 278 -21.63 -23.95 -12.00
C CYS A 278 -21.90 -22.54 -12.54
N GLY A 279 -21.41 -22.18 -13.74
CA GLY A 279 -21.57 -20.86 -14.35
C GLY A 279 -20.42 -20.50 -15.28
N HIS A 280 -20.46 -19.29 -15.83
CA HIS A 280 -19.38 -18.72 -16.63
C HIS A 280 -18.43 -17.92 -15.75
N GLY A 281 -17.13 -18.19 -15.83
CA GLY A 281 -16.10 -17.48 -15.07
C GLY A 281 -14.81 -17.31 -15.87
N ALA A 282 -14.03 -16.29 -15.54
CA ALA A 282 -12.69 -16.09 -16.04
C ALA A 282 -11.69 -16.27 -14.89
N PHE A 283 -10.60 -16.96 -15.16
CA PHE A 283 -9.46 -17.06 -14.26
C PHE A 283 -8.42 -16.02 -14.68
N ILE A 284 -8.14 -15.08 -13.78
CA ILE A 284 -7.15 -14.03 -14.01
C ILE A 284 -6.00 -14.27 -13.02
N HIS A 285 -4.78 -14.43 -13.54
CA HIS A 285 -3.57 -14.45 -12.73
C HIS A 285 -2.61 -13.38 -13.23
N ALA A 286 -1.87 -12.77 -12.31
CA ALA A 286 -0.80 -11.83 -12.61
C ALA A 286 0.52 -12.57 -12.80
#